data_bbfd0c4202ed86b8d2e2f130c8d0eae2
#
_entry.id   bbfd0c4202ed86b8d2e2f130c8d0eae2
#
_cell.length_a   1.000
_cell.length_b   1.000
_cell.length_c   1.000
_cell.angle_alpha   90.00
_cell.angle_beta   90.00
_cell.angle_gamma   90.00
#
_symmetry.space_group_name_H-M   'P 1'
#
loop_
_entity.id
_entity.type
_entity.pdbx_description
1 polymer ?
#
loop_
_entity_poly.entity_id
_entity_poly.type
_entity_poly.pdbx_seq_one_letter_code
_entity_poly.pdbx_strand_id
1 'polypeptide(L)'
;MRRTQLYADPRGRFLHDVILESCRRFPAKTALVDTSCNRRISYAEYGDILESLARGFVAAGLRPGEKVAIFLPNSWEFAAAYHATTLAGGVPTLLNPTYREREVRFQLENADAAMLITNGPLIRDMNLAGLPLLRRVYTTREEAAGASAFADLLHSRTCALPTPDHPSDQTLAALPYSSGTTGLPKGVMLSHYNLVANVYQFIGPKATGMEHKDNILCYLPLYHIYGLNVLLNPGMTLGATIILMPRFNIAQLLGLVTSEKITTMPSVPPALNALAQAAEAGQFPPSHSIRWVKSGAAPLAPELARRFTALTGIPICQGYGMTEASPVTHVGYLEPELYCPESIGEPLAQTECRILDEMDNEVPPGEPGELVMRGPQFMLGYWKEPQATAAVLRDGWYWSGDIVRRDERDFYYVVDRRKEMIKYKGFPVAPAEVEAVLLEHAAVRDCGVVARADSEAGEIPVAFVVLRESFAPSANLERELCDFVAQRLTHYKQPRQIHVLEAIPRSASGKILRRELRKAVAHN
;
A
#
# COMPACT_ATOMS: atom_id res chain seq x y z
N MET A 1 -4.57 30.68 -7.29
CA MET A 1 -3.19 30.24 -7.61
C MET A 1 -3.30 29.00 -8.47
N ARG A 2 -2.76 29.01 -9.68
CA ARG A 2 -2.94 27.91 -10.64
C ARG A 2 -2.22 26.66 -10.15
N ARG A 3 -2.85 25.47 -10.25
CA ARG A 3 -2.30 24.14 -9.89
C ARG A 3 -0.89 23.89 -10.47
N THR A 4 -0.54 24.53 -11.57
CA THR A 4 0.76 24.46 -12.25
C THR A 4 1.98 24.91 -11.43
N GLN A 5 1.81 25.66 -10.33
CA GLN A 5 2.94 26.10 -9.49
C GLN A 5 3.32 25.09 -8.38
N LEU A 6 2.48 24.11 -8.08
CA LEU A 6 2.77 23.05 -7.08
C LEU A 6 3.66 21.92 -7.63
N TYR A 7 3.83 21.86 -8.94
CA TYR A 7 4.54 20.76 -9.63
C TYR A 7 5.90 21.21 -10.15
N ALA A 8 6.64 21.96 -9.33
CA ALA A 8 8.05 22.21 -9.57
C ALA A 8 8.80 20.88 -9.70
N ASP A 9 9.86 20.89 -10.50
CA ASP A 9 10.80 19.77 -10.62
C ASP A 9 11.13 19.22 -9.22
N PRO A 10 10.91 17.92 -8.93
CA PRO A 10 11.21 17.35 -7.62
C PRO A 10 12.71 17.26 -7.31
N ARG A 11 13.57 17.53 -8.30
CA ARG A 11 15.02 17.52 -8.11
C ARG A 11 15.43 18.56 -7.07
N GLY A 12 16.29 18.14 -6.15
CA GLY A 12 16.75 18.97 -5.04
C GLY A 12 15.74 19.17 -3.91
N ARG A 13 14.53 18.57 -3.98
CA ARG A 13 13.52 18.66 -2.92
C ARG A 13 13.67 17.49 -1.95
N PHE A 14 13.67 17.79 -0.66
CA PHE A 14 13.59 16.80 0.40
C PHE A 14 12.13 16.66 0.88
N LEU A 15 11.75 15.47 1.30
CA LEU A 15 10.36 15.19 1.71
C LEU A 15 9.93 16.09 2.87
N HIS A 16 10.79 16.25 3.88
CA HIS A 16 10.50 17.09 5.04
C HIS A 16 10.33 18.58 4.67
N ASP A 17 11.05 19.08 3.66
CA ASP A 17 10.89 20.48 3.19
C ASP A 17 9.50 20.71 2.61
N VAL A 18 9.01 19.74 1.81
CA VAL A 18 7.68 19.80 1.20
C VAL A 18 6.59 19.82 2.28
N ILE A 19 6.75 19.03 3.34
CA ILE A 19 5.80 18.98 4.46
C ILE A 19 5.87 20.28 5.29
N LEU A 20 7.06 20.76 5.63
CA LEU A 20 7.25 22.02 6.38
C LEU A 20 6.76 23.26 5.60
N GLU A 21 6.85 23.24 4.27
CA GLU A 21 6.27 24.28 3.43
C GLU A 21 4.75 24.34 3.59
N SER A 22 4.07 23.18 3.63
CA SER A 22 2.64 23.12 3.90
C SER A 22 2.29 23.57 5.33
N CYS A 23 3.13 23.27 6.32
CA CYS A 23 2.96 23.75 7.69
C CYS A 23 2.99 25.29 7.76
N ARG A 24 3.90 25.92 7.03
CA ARG A 24 3.97 27.39 6.90
C ARG A 24 2.81 27.99 6.11
N ARG A 25 2.34 27.28 5.07
CA ARG A 25 1.30 27.76 4.18
C ARG A 25 -0.11 27.69 4.76
N PHE A 26 -0.40 26.69 5.61
CA PHE A 26 -1.73 26.45 6.18
C PHE A 26 -1.73 26.38 7.72
N PRO A 27 -1.09 27.32 8.44
CA PRO A 27 -0.73 27.16 9.86
C PRO A 27 -1.93 26.86 10.76
N ALA A 28 -3.05 27.54 10.56
CA ALA A 28 -4.23 27.40 11.40
C ALA A 28 -5.13 26.19 11.05
N LYS A 29 -4.85 25.52 9.92
CA LYS A 29 -5.68 24.39 9.47
C LYS A 29 -5.31 23.11 10.22
N THR A 30 -6.29 22.25 10.49
CA THR A 30 -6.05 20.91 11.02
C THR A 30 -5.29 20.07 9.99
N ALA A 31 -4.12 19.57 10.37
CA ALA A 31 -3.30 18.65 9.59
C ALA A 31 -3.70 17.20 9.87
N LEU A 32 -3.75 16.83 11.15
CA LEU A 32 -4.04 15.47 11.61
C LEU A 32 -5.19 15.44 12.60
N VAL A 33 -6.02 14.42 12.51
CA VAL A 33 -6.99 14.00 13.52
C VAL A 33 -6.65 12.57 13.90
N ASP A 34 -6.16 12.35 15.12
CA ASP A 34 -5.89 11.00 15.63
C ASP A 34 -7.10 10.52 16.41
N THR A 35 -7.84 9.57 15.83
CA THR A 35 -9.07 9.04 16.42
C THR A 35 -8.82 8.11 17.61
N SER A 36 -7.59 7.66 17.84
CA SER A 36 -7.24 6.78 18.96
C SER A 36 -7.11 7.52 20.29
N CYS A 37 -6.81 8.82 20.27
CA CYS A 37 -6.68 9.67 21.44
C CYS A 37 -7.49 10.99 21.33
N ASN A 38 -8.32 11.09 20.30
CA ASN A 38 -9.14 12.28 20.01
C ASN A 38 -8.32 13.58 19.94
N ARG A 39 -7.09 13.50 19.38
CA ARG A 39 -6.19 14.64 19.25
C ARG A 39 -6.31 15.26 17.86
N ARG A 40 -6.45 16.58 17.82
CA ARG A 40 -6.39 17.40 16.61
C ARG A 40 -5.10 18.22 16.64
N ILE A 41 -4.35 18.18 15.56
CA ILE A 41 -3.06 18.85 15.42
C ILE A 41 -3.17 19.80 14.22
N SER A 42 -2.91 21.09 14.42
CA SER A 42 -2.83 22.04 13.33
C SER A 42 -1.54 21.88 12.53
N TYR A 43 -1.48 22.43 11.33
CA TYR A 43 -0.25 22.44 10.54
C TYR A 43 0.90 23.18 11.25
N ALA A 44 0.62 24.32 11.95
CA ALA A 44 1.62 25.01 12.75
C ALA A 44 2.16 24.12 13.88
N GLU A 45 1.26 23.53 14.69
CA GLU A 45 1.64 22.60 15.76
C GLU A 45 2.42 21.39 15.22
N TYR A 46 2.02 20.88 14.05
CA TYR A 46 2.72 19.75 13.43
C TYR A 46 4.14 20.13 13.02
N GLY A 47 4.35 21.33 12.45
CA GLY A 47 5.69 21.85 12.14
C GLY A 47 6.57 21.95 13.38
N ASP A 48 6.03 22.50 14.48
CA ASP A 48 6.75 22.62 15.76
C ASP A 48 7.11 21.24 16.34
N ILE A 49 6.20 20.27 16.24
CA ILE A 49 6.44 18.87 16.64
C ILE A 49 7.59 18.27 15.81
N LEU A 50 7.57 18.45 14.49
CA LEU A 50 8.60 17.90 13.61
C LEU A 50 9.99 18.45 13.94
N GLU A 51 10.11 19.77 14.11
CA GLU A 51 11.38 20.39 14.45
C GLU A 51 11.89 19.97 15.83
N SER A 52 11.01 19.94 16.84
CA SER A 52 11.35 19.50 18.19
C SER A 52 11.82 18.05 18.21
N LEU A 53 11.06 17.17 17.56
CA LEU A 53 11.34 15.73 17.50
C LEU A 53 12.64 15.44 16.71
N ALA A 54 12.88 16.15 15.59
CA ALA A 54 14.11 16.01 14.82
C ALA A 54 15.34 16.41 15.64
N ARG A 55 15.26 17.52 16.37
CA ARG A 55 16.32 17.94 17.32
C ARG A 55 16.49 16.93 18.45
N GLY A 56 15.41 16.34 18.94
CA GLY A 56 15.42 15.26 19.91
C GLY A 56 16.16 14.02 19.43
N PHE A 57 15.94 13.62 18.18
CA PHE A 57 16.67 12.50 17.58
C PHE A 57 18.18 12.78 17.46
N VAL A 58 18.56 13.99 17.03
CA VAL A 58 19.96 14.40 16.96
C VAL A 58 20.59 14.41 18.37
N ALA A 59 19.89 14.97 19.37
CA ALA A 59 20.35 14.99 20.75
C ALA A 59 20.49 13.59 21.35
N ALA A 60 19.64 12.66 20.96
CA ALA A 60 19.70 11.25 21.35
C ALA A 60 20.80 10.46 20.62
N GLY A 61 21.56 11.11 19.72
CA GLY A 61 22.71 10.56 19.03
C GLY A 61 22.38 9.90 17.69
N LEU A 62 21.26 10.24 17.03
CA LEU A 62 20.98 9.85 15.66
C LEU A 62 21.96 10.54 14.72
N ARG A 63 22.59 9.78 13.84
CA ARG A 63 23.54 10.28 12.83
C ARG A 63 22.89 10.24 11.44
N PRO A 64 23.30 11.10 10.51
CA PRO A 64 22.84 11.06 9.13
C PRO A 64 22.96 9.65 8.52
N GLY A 65 21.91 9.20 7.83
CA GLY A 65 21.82 7.88 7.20
C GLY A 65 21.49 6.70 8.13
N GLU A 66 21.52 6.87 9.47
CA GLU A 66 21.11 5.83 10.41
C GLU A 66 19.58 5.60 10.37
N LYS A 67 19.17 4.37 10.66
CA LYS A 67 17.76 3.98 10.57
C LYS A 67 17.06 4.13 11.90
N VAL A 68 15.87 4.75 11.84
CA VAL A 68 14.90 4.79 12.93
C VAL A 68 13.75 3.85 12.58
N ALA A 69 13.60 2.80 13.34
CA ALA A 69 12.51 1.85 13.18
C ALA A 69 11.24 2.41 13.84
N ILE A 70 10.11 2.37 13.10
CA ILE A 70 8.81 2.81 13.61
C ILE A 70 7.88 1.60 13.65
N PHE A 71 7.57 1.15 14.86
CA PHE A 71 6.73 -0.02 15.15
C PHE A 71 5.48 0.42 15.90
N LEU A 72 4.58 1.09 15.18
CA LEU A 72 3.36 1.70 15.71
C LEU A 72 2.17 1.46 14.77
N PRO A 73 0.94 1.39 15.29
CA PRO A 73 -0.25 1.57 14.46
C PRO A 73 -0.34 3.01 13.93
N ASN A 74 -1.31 3.26 13.03
CA ASN A 74 -1.60 4.62 12.59
C ASN A 74 -1.88 5.52 13.78
N SER A 75 -1.05 6.53 13.95
CA SER A 75 -1.16 7.52 15.01
C SER A 75 -0.41 8.79 14.62
N TRP A 76 -0.64 9.89 15.33
CA TRP A 76 0.09 11.13 15.10
C TRP A 76 1.59 10.96 15.40
N GLU A 77 1.94 10.12 16.38
CA GLU A 77 3.34 9.80 16.72
C GLU A 77 4.04 9.07 15.57
N PHE A 78 3.33 8.16 14.88
CA PHE A 78 3.86 7.50 13.68
C PHE A 78 4.21 8.53 12.60
N ALA A 79 3.24 9.39 12.25
CA ALA A 79 3.43 10.41 11.21
C ALA A 79 4.54 11.39 11.57
N ALA A 80 4.58 11.85 12.83
CA ALA A 80 5.61 12.78 13.30
C ALA A 80 6.99 12.11 13.33
N ALA A 81 7.13 10.89 13.85
CA ALA A 81 8.39 10.16 13.87
C ALA A 81 8.94 9.93 12.45
N TYR A 82 8.05 9.58 11.51
CA TYR A 82 8.44 9.40 10.11
C TYR A 82 9.04 10.66 9.49
N HIS A 83 8.33 11.78 9.52
CA HIS A 83 8.82 13.03 8.93
C HIS A 83 9.99 13.64 9.70
N ALA A 84 9.96 13.58 11.04
CA ALA A 84 11.05 14.12 11.85
C ALA A 84 12.36 13.31 11.70
N THR A 85 12.28 12.00 11.48
CA THR A 85 13.45 11.18 11.16
C THR A 85 14.15 11.70 9.90
N THR A 86 13.38 11.99 8.83
CA THR A 86 13.97 12.53 7.59
C THR A 86 14.54 13.92 7.79
N LEU A 87 13.92 14.77 8.61
CA LEU A 87 14.41 16.11 8.96
C LEU A 87 15.69 16.06 9.81
N ALA A 88 15.86 15.02 10.63
CA ALA A 88 17.07 14.74 11.40
C ALA A 88 18.18 14.08 10.56
N GLY A 89 18.00 13.92 9.25
CA GLY A 89 18.93 13.25 8.35
C GLY A 89 18.94 11.72 8.47
N GLY A 90 18.05 11.13 9.25
CA GLY A 90 17.89 9.67 9.39
C GLY A 90 16.97 9.07 8.33
N VAL A 91 16.90 7.74 8.33
CA VAL A 91 16.07 6.97 7.39
C VAL A 91 15.05 6.15 8.17
N PRO A 92 13.74 6.45 8.07
CA PRO A 92 12.71 5.64 8.72
C PRO A 92 12.58 4.27 8.06
N THR A 93 12.52 3.20 8.86
CA THR A 93 12.12 1.86 8.47
C THR A 93 10.85 1.47 9.23
N LEU A 94 9.87 0.93 8.51
CA LEU A 94 8.49 0.84 8.99
C LEU A 94 8.12 -0.61 9.26
N LEU A 95 7.69 -0.92 10.49
CA LEU A 95 7.34 -2.28 10.91
C LEU A 95 5.82 -2.44 11.02
N ASN A 96 5.34 -3.59 10.59
CA ASN A 96 3.94 -3.96 10.77
C ASN A 96 3.63 -4.23 12.27
N PRO A 97 2.68 -3.51 12.90
CA PRO A 97 2.34 -3.68 14.32
C PRO A 97 1.82 -5.08 14.69
N THR A 98 1.55 -5.94 13.71
CA THR A 98 1.15 -7.33 13.97
C THR A 98 2.34 -8.30 14.01
N TYR A 99 3.55 -7.83 13.74
CA TYR A 99 4.75 -8.65 13.78
C TYR A 99 5.03 -9.18 15.19
N ARG A 100 5.55 -10.40 15.22
CA ARG A 100 6.04 -11.05 16.42
C ARG A 100 7.54 -10.77 16.59
N GLU A 101 8.09 -11.11 17.74
CA GLU A 101 9.50 -10.89 18.10
C GLU A 101 10.47 -11.28 16.96
N ARG A 102 10.31 -12.48 16.38
CA ARG A 102 11.20 -12.97 15.31
C ARG A 102 11.24 -12.03 14.11
N GLU A 103 10.10 -11.52 13.69
CA GLU A 103 9.98 -10.63 12.53
C GLU A 103 10.51 -9.23 12.86
N VAL A 104 10.21 -8.74 14.05
CA VAL A 104 10.73 -7.45 14.54
C VAL A 104 12.25 -7.49 14.63
N ARG A 105 12.82 -8.53 15.28
CA ARG A 105 14.27 -8.69 15.39
C ARG A 105 14.93 -8.78 14.00
N PHE A 106 14.37 -9.60 13.10
CA PHE A 106 14.88 -9.70 11.73
C PHE A 106 14.96 -8.34 11.05
N GLN A 107 13.87 -7.55 11.08
CA GLN A 107 13.87 -6.26 10.37
C GLN A 107 14.78 -5.24 11.04
N LEU A 108 14.85 -5.18 12.38
CA LEU A 108 15.75 -4.30 13.11
C LEU A 108 17.22 -4.59 12.79
N GLU A 109 17.58 -5.87 12.74
CA GLU A 109 18.95 -6.31 12.44
C GLU A 109 19.29 -6.09 10.95
N ASN A 110 18.42 -6.51 10.05
CA ASN A 110 18.63 -6.35 8.60
C ASN A 110 18.73 -4.87 8.18
N ALA A 111 17.89 -4.01 8.76
CA ALA A 111 17.88 -2.58 8.50
C ALA A 111 19.05 -1.82 9.16
N ASP A 112 19.82 -2.44 10.05
CA ASP A 112 20.79 -1.73 10.91
C ASP A 112 20.12 -0.61 11.73
N ALA A 113 18.98 -0.90 12.36
CA ALA A 113 18.23 0.10 13.08
C ALA A 113 18.97 0.58 14.34
N ALA A 114 19.19 1.90 14.43
CA ALA A 114 19.86 2.54 15.56
C ALA A 114 18.89 2.92 16.69
N MET A 115 17.66 3.22 16.33
CA MET A 115 16.58 3.60 17.25
C MET A 115 15.28 2.87 16.90
N LEU A 116 14.45 2.64 17.91
CA LEU A 116 13.11 2.08 17.77
C LEU A 116 12.09 3.00 18.45
N ILE A 117 11.07 3.42 17.70
CA ILE A 117 9.89 4.11 18.19
C ILE A 117 8.74 3.11 18.21
N THR A 118 8.15 2.88 19.37
CA THR A 118 7.10 1.87 19.55
C THR A 118 6.13 2.29 20.69
N ASN A 119 5.26 1.39 21.10
CA ASN A 119 4.51 1.53 22.35
C ASN A 119 4.76 0.32 23.27
N GLY A 120 4.54 0.51 24.58
CA GLY A 120 4.81 -0.52 25.58
C GLY A 120 4.15 -1.87 25.28
N PRO A 121 2.84 -1.93 24.98
CA PRO A 121 2.14 -3.18 24.68
C PRO A 121 2.72 -4.00 23.53
N LEU A 122 3.26 -3.36 22.49
CA LEU A 122 3.81 -4.07 21.33
C LEU A 122 5.09 -4.83 21.64
N ILE A 123 5.89 -4.35 22.60
CA ILE A 123 7.20 -4.94 22.92
C ILE A 123 7.25 -5.60 24.29
N ARG A 124 6.17 -5.60 25.05
CA ARG A 124 6.11 -6.11 26.45
C ARG A 124 6.71 -7.50 26.61
N ASP A 125 6.38 -8.39 25.69
CA ASP A 125 6.79 -9.79 25.72
C ASP A 125 7.91 -10.10 24.70
N MET A 126 8.61 -9.06 24.19
CA MET A 126 9.68 -9.21 23.22
C MET A 126 11.06 -9.05 23.86
N ASN A 127 11.96 -9.95 23.56
CA ASN A 127 13.38 -9.80 23.90
C ASN A 127 14.11 -9.08 22.77
N LEU A 128 14.38 -7.79 22.94
CA LEU A 128 15.16 -6.97 22.00
C LEU A 128 16.65 -6.85 22.39
N ALA A 129 17.11 -7.56 23.43
CA ALA A 129 18.51 -7.58 23.81
C ALA A 129 19.38 -8.25 22.71
N GLY A 130 20.65 -7.84 22.63
CA GLY A 130 21.62 -8.41 21.69
C GLY A 130 21.49 -7.93 20.25
N LEU A 131 20.64 -6.95 19.95
CA LEU A 131 20.61 -6.27 18.65
C LEU A 131 21.81 -5.30 18.58
N PRO A 132 22.80 -5.52 17.68
CA PRO A 132 24.13 -4.90 17.82
C PRO A 132 24.12 -3.39 17.61
N LEU A 133 23.18 -2.87 16.80
CA LEU A 133 23.12 -1.45 16.46
C LEU A 133 21.97 -0.69 17.14
N LEU A 134 21.04 -1.40 17.77
CA LEU A 134 19.91 -0.76 18.45
C LEU A 134 20.37 -0.14 19.79
N ARG A 135 20.50 1.17 19.81
CA ARG A 135 21.01 1.93 20.96
C ARG A 135 19.92 2.55 21.83
N ARG A 136 18.76 2.85 21.26
CA ARG A 136 17.67 3.57 21.93
C ARG A 136 16.31 2.98 21.55
N VAL A 137 15.46 2.83 22.53
CA VAL A 137 14.05 2.46 22.37
C VAL A 137 13.21 3.55 23.03
N TYR A 138 12.22 4.06 22.32
CA TYR A 138 11.28 5.06 22.83
C TYR A 138 9.85 4.54 22.73
N THR A 139 9.08 4.69 23.82
CA THR A 139 7.68 4.29 23.85
C THR A 139 6.75 5.49 23.85
N THR A 140 5.70 5.41 23.04
CA THR A 140 4.55 6.31 23.09
C THR A 140 3.55 5.76 24.11
N ARG A 141 2.85 6.60 24.86
CA ARG A 141 1.67 6.29 25.69
C ARG A 141 1.88 5.37 26.90
N GLU A 142 2.58 4.25 26.79
CA GLU A 142 2.84 3.31 27.90
C GLU A 142 4.32 3.02 28.03
N GLU A 143 4.80 2.93 29.26
CA GLU A 143 6.19 2.62 29.54
C GLU A 143 6.53 1.15 29.27
N ALA A 144 7.77 0.89 28.93
CA ALA A 144 8.34 -0.45 28.84
C ALA A 144 9.74 -0.46 29.47
N ALA A 145 10.11 -1.58 30.06
CA ALA A 145 11.42 -1.74 30.67
C ALA A 145 12.55 -1.51 29.65
N GLY A 146 13.52 -0.68 29.99
CA GLY A 146 14.66 -0.37 29.12
C GLY A 146 14.36 0.63 27.99
N ALA A 147 13.16 1.20 27.94
CA ALA A 147 12.78 2.25 26.98
C ALA A 147 12.65 3.61 27.69
N SER A 148 12.90 4.68 26.93
CA SER A 148 12.63 6.08 27.34
C SER A 148 11.26 6.52 26.84
N ALA A 149 10.70 7.59 27.40
CA ALA A 149 9.46 8.14 26.90
C ALA A 149 9.67 8.88 25.56
N PHE A 150 8.78 8.65 24.61
CA PHE A 150 8.79 9.40 23.33
C PHE A 150 8.66 10.91 23.54
N ALA A 151 7.94 11.31 24.60
CA ALA A 151 7.79 12.71 24.98
C ALA A 151 9.13 13.41 25.30
N ASP A 152 10.13 12.67 25.78
CA ASP A 152 11.45 13.24 26.10
C ASP A 152 12.13 13.81 24.86
N LEU A 153 11.88 13.23 23.69
CA LEU A 153 12.40 13.71 22.42
C LEU A 153 11.84 15.10 22.02
N LEU A 154 10.65 15.44 22.49
CA LEU A 154 9.98 16.71 22.17
C LEU A 154 10.53 17.91 22.97
N HIS A 155 11.34 17.69 24.01
CA HIS A 155 11.86 18.74 24.86
C HIS A 155 13.21 19.32 24.40
N SER A 156 13.85 18.70 23.40
CA SER A 156 15.18 19.12 22.93
C SER A 156 15.05 20.24 21.88
N ARG A 157 15.49 21.47 22.24
CA ARG A 157 15.38 22.64 21.35
C ARG A 157 16.70 23.20 20.86
N THR A 158 17.83 22.71 21.35
CA THR A 158 19.15 23.37 21.19
C THR A 158 20.07 22.75 20.14
N CYS A 159 19.83 21.50 19.71
CA CYS A 159 20.66 20.85 18.69
C CYS A 159 20.42 21.43 17.30
N ALA A 160 21.50 21.71 16.57
CA ALA A 160 21.40 22.04 15.15
C ALA A 160 20.95 20.83 14.33
N LEU A 161 20.07 21.04 13.38
CA LEU A 161 19.69 19.99 12.42
C LEU A 161 20.80 19.83 11.37
N PRO A 162 21.10 18.61 10.94
CA PRO A 162 22.12 18.38 9.92
C PRO A 162 21.68 18.97 8.57
N THR A 163 22.63 19.48 7.82
CA THR A 163 22.44 19.78 6.39
C THR A 163 22.72 18.53 5.60
N PRO A 164 21.88 18.16 4.61
CA PRO A 164 22.15 17.01 3.77
C PRO A 164 23.48 17.13 3.01
N ASP A 165 24.32 16.11 3.10
CA ASP A 165 25.62 16.05 2.43
C ASP A 165 25.53 15.63 0.96
N HIS A 166 24.40 15.04 0.56
CA HIS A 166 24.15 14.52 -0.77
C HIS A 166 22.84 15.06 -1.36
N PRO A 167 22.72 15.10 -2.71
CA PRO A 167 21.47 15.48 -3.38
C PRO A 167 20.30 14.55 -3.02
N SER A 168 19.07 15.05 -3.21
CA SER A 168 17.86 14.35 -2.80
C SER A 168 17.62 13.00 -3.52
N ASP A 169 18.19 12.80 -4.70
CA ASP A 169 18.15 11.55 -5.46
C ASP A 169 19.11 10.48 -4.96
N GLN A 170 20.12 10.85 -4.17
CA GLN A 170 21.09 9.96 -3.55
C GLN A 170 20.86 9.77 -2.05
N THR A 171 20.07 10.65 -1.42
CA THR A 171 19.77 10.59 0.01
C THR A 171 18.53 9.74 0.26
N LEU A 172 18.66 8.66 1.04
CA LEU A 172 17.52 7.81 1.41
C LEU A 172 16.53 8.58 2.28
N ALA A 173 15.26 8.47 1.93
CA ALA A 173 14.13 9.04 2.68
C ALA A 173 13.30 8.00 3.41
N ALA A 174 13.32 6.75 2.96
CA ALA A 174 12.64 5.64 3.62
C ALA A 174 13.22 4.28 3.21
N LEU A 175 13.09 3.32 4.12
CA LEU A 175 13.43 1.91 3.90
C LEU A 175 12.22 1.02 4.28
N PRO A 176 11.11 1.09 3.50
CA PRO A 176 9.99 0.17 3.71
C PRO A 176 10.37 -1.25 3.27
N TYR A 177 9.73 -2.26 3.86
CA TYR A 177 9.96 -3.66 3.51
C TYR A 177 8.84 -4.18 2.63
N SER A 178 9.21 -4.75 1.47
CA SER A 178 8.27 -5.47 0.61
C SER A 178 8.28 -6.96 0.95
N SER A 179 7.09 -7.57 0.98
CA SER A 179 6.92 -8.99 1.38
C SER A 179 7.46 -9.99 0.38
N GLY A 180 8.06 -9.57 -0.74
CA GLY A 180 8.58 -10.44 -1.78
C GLY A 180 7.76 -11.73 -2.00
N THR A 181 7.64 -12.23 -3.20
CA THR A 181 6.87 -13.46 -3.48
C THR A 181 7.61 -14.75 -3.11
N THR A 182 8.91 -14.68 -2.78
CA THR A 182 9.79 -15.86 -2.74
C THR A 182 10.72 -15.97 -1.53
N GLY A 183 10.59 -15.14 -0.49
CA GLY A 183 11.55 -15.18 0.61
C GLY A 183 11.23 -14.28 1.79
N LEU A 184 12.26 -13.93 2.55
CA LEU A 184 12.19 -12.92 3.61
C LEU A 184 11.87 -11.53 3.01
N PRO A 185 11.21 -10.65 3.77
CA PRO A 185 10.96 -9.27 3.33
C PRO A 185 12.28 -8.55 3.00
N LYS A 186 12.26 -7.74 1.93
CA LYS A 186 13.43 -6.97 1.47
C LYS A 186 13.21 -5.49 1.72
N GLY A 187 14.22 -4.80 2.23
CA GLY A 187 14.21 -3.36 2.39
C GLY A 187 14.34 -2.65 1.03
N VAL A 188 13.36 -1.84 0.68
CA VAL A 188 13.33 -1.08 -0.57
C VAL A 188 13.93 0.29 -0.33
N MET A 189 15.03 0.62 -1.00
CA MET A 189 15.73 1.90 -0.85
C MET A 189 15.04 3.00 -1.65
N LEU A 190 14.31 3.88 -0.97
CA LEU A 190 13.62 5.01 -1.58
C LEU A 190 14.31 6.32 -1.21
N SER A 191 14.74 7.09 -2.21
CA SER A 191 15.33 8.41 -2.02
C SER A 191 14.25 9.47 -1.77
N HIS A 192 14.66 10.65 -1.28
CA HIS A 192 13.77 11.80 -1.19
C HIS A 192 13.17 12.16 -2.55
N TYR A 193 14.00 12.12 -3.59
CA TYR A 193 13.55 12.36 -4.95
C TYR A 193 12.47 11.38 -5.41
N ASN A 194 12.65 10.07 -5.16
CA ASN A 194 11.65 9.07 -5.56
C ASN A 194 10.29 9.34 -4.90
N LEU A 195 10.27 9.59 -3.58
CA LEU A 195 9.03 9.83 -2.84
C LEU A 195 8.36 11.14 -3.26
N VAL A 196 9.12 12.25 -3.35
CA VAL A 196 8.58 13.57 -3.73
C VAL A 196 8.09 13.55 -5.17
N ALA A 197 8.85 12.92 -6.10
CA ALA A 197 8.41 12.77 -7.48
C ALA A 197 7.06 12.05 -7.56
N ASN A 198 6.92 10.92 -6.85
CA ASN A 198 5.66 10.19 -6.85
C ASN A 198 4.51 10.95 -6.18
N VAL A 199 4.77 11.69 -5.10
CA VAL A 199 3.76 12.60 -4.52
C VAL A 199 3.29 13.59 -5.59
N TYR A 200 4.20 14.27 -6.29
CA TYR A 200 3.85 15.25 -7.32
C TYR A 200 3.12 14.64 -8.53
N GLN A 201 3.57 13.47 -8.98
CA GLN A 201 2.87 12.70 -10.02
C GLN A 201 1.43 12.39 -9.60
N PHE A 202 1.26 11.90 -8.35
CA PHE A 202 -0.03 11.45 -7.85
C PHE A 202 -1.01 12.59 -7.57
N ILE A 203 -0.56 13.74 -7.07
CA ILE A 203 -1.41 14.93 -6.87
C ILE A 203 -1.54 15.81 -8.11
N GLY A 204 -0.95 15.39 -9.23
CA GLY A 204 -1.00 16.08 -10.51
C GLY A 204 -2.43 16.32 -11.03
N PRO A 205 -2.62 17.29 -11.94
CA PRO A 205 -3.96 17.74 -12.36
C PRO A 205 -4.86 16.64 -12.91
N LYS A 206 -4.29 15.60 -13.49
CA LYS A 206 -5.01 14.49 -14.12
C LYS A 206 -5.12 13.25 -13.22
N ALA A 207 -4.38 13.18 -12.10
CA ALA A 207 -4.23 11.91 -11.40
C ALA A 207 -5.31 11.63 -10.34
N THR A 208 -5.58 12.53 -9.40
CA THR A 208 -6.42 12.15 -8.25
C THR A 208 -7.61 13.05 -7.97
N GLY A 209 -7.59 14.29 -8.39
CA GLY A 209 -8.57 15.27 -7.97
C GLY A 209 -8.54 15.59 -6.46
N MET A 210 -7.48 15.21 -5.73
CA MET A 210 -7.25 15.63 -4.34
C MET A 210 -7.03 17.13 -4.24
N GLU A 211 -7.53 17.73 -3.16
CA GLU A 211 -7.48 19.17 -2.94
C GLU A 211 -7.10 19.50 -1.49
N HIS A 212 -6.62 20.73 -1.29
CA HIS A 212 -6.28 21.21 0.06
C HIS A 212 -7.46 21.19 1.04
N LYS A 213 -8.70 21.25 0.56
CA LYS A 213 -9.91 21.22 1.40
C LYS A 213 -10.37 19.79 1.77
N ASP A 214 -9.67 18.76 1.29
CA ASP A 214 -10.07 17.40 1.55
C ASP A 214 -9.87 16.98 3.01
N ASN A 215 -10.80 16.13 3.47
CA ASN A 215 -10.72 15.33 4.67
C ASN A 215 -10.50 13.88 4.24
N ILE A 216 -9.28 13.39 4.41
CA ILE A 216 -8.83 12.10 3.90
C ILE A 216 -8.88 11.07 5.02
N LEU A 217 -9.69 10.04 4.89
CA LEU A 217 -9.71 8.94 5.87
C LEU A 217 -8.54 7.99 5.64
N CYS A 218 -7.67 7.88 6.65
CA CYS A 218 -6.47 7.05 6.64
C CYS A 218 -6.59 5.89 7.63
N TYR A 219 -7.24 4.79 7.20
CA TYR A 219 -7.25 3.51 7.90
C TYR A 219 -6.25 2.50 7.29
N LEU A 220 -5.78 2.78 6.08
CA LEU A 220 -4.71 1.98 5.48
C LEU A 220 -3.43 2.16 6.29
N PRO A 221 -2.67 1.07 6.52
CA PRO A 221 -1.53 1.13 7.40
C PRO A 221 -0.45 2.10 6.89
N LEU A 222 0.00 3.01 7.75
CA LEU A 222 1.10 3.94 7.44
C LEU A 222 2.46 3.23 7.32
N TYR A 223 2.62 2.04 7.92
CA TYR A 223 3.82 1.23 7.72
C TYR A 223 3.92 0.64 6.31
N HIS A 224 2.82 0.63 5.56
CA HIS A 224 2.79 0.24 4.16
C HIS A 224 2.87 1.48 3.27
N ILE A 225 3.65 1.40 2.20
CA ILE A 225 3.90 2.54 1.30
C ILE A 225 2.61 3.14 0.71
N TYR A 226 1.53 2.36 0.60
CA TYR A 226 0.23 2.87 0.16
C TYR A 226 -0.35 3.89 1.15
N GLY A 227 -0.42 3.56 2.45
CA GLY A 227 -0.86 4.51 3.47
C GLY A 227 0.06 5.72 3.58
N LEU A 228 1.36 5.48 3.45
CA LEU A 228 2.38 6.50 3.60
C LEU A 228 2.40 7.50 2.44
N ASN A 229 2.56 7.02 1.19
CA ASN A 229 2.84 7.89 0.05
C ASN A 229 1.68 8.00 -0.96
N VAL A 230 0.47 7.53 -0.59
CA VAL A 230 -0.78 7.80 -1.31
C VAL A 230 -1.76 8.62 -0.45
N LEU A 231 -1.70 8.47 0.89
CA LEU A 231 -2.57 9.21 1.80
C LEU A 231 -1.82 10.28 2.58
N LEU A 232 -0.83 9.89 3.42
CA LEU A 232 -0.17 10.82 4.33
C LEU A 232 0.61 11.90 3.58
N ASN A 233 1.64 11.52 2.82
CA ASN A 233 2.52 12.49 2.17
C ASN A 233 1.79 13.39 1.15
N PRO A 234 0.93 12.86 0.23
CA PRO A 234 0.20 13.69 -0.71
C PRO A 234 -0.81 14.62 -0.03
N GLY A 235 -1.55 14.10 0.96
CA GLY A 235 -2.51 14.92 1.70
C GLY A 235 -1.83 16.04 2.48
N MET A 236 -0.73 15.75 3.18
CA MET A 236 0.06 16.76 3.89
C MET A 236 0.66 17.79 2.92
N THR A 237 1.18 17.35 1.77
CA THR A 237 1.73 18.25 0.72
C THR A 237 0.67 19.22 0.19
N LEU A 238 -0.55 18.76 0.03
CA LEU A 238 -1.66 19.60 -0.43
C LEU A 238 -2.21 20.54 0.65
N GLY A 239 -1.95 20.27 1.91
CA GLY A 239 -2.58 20.96 3.04
C GLY A 239 -3.98 20.39 3.37
N ALA A 240 -4.26 19.12 3.05
CA ALA A 240 -5.49 18.43 3.42
C ALA A 240 -5.50 18.04 4.91
N THR A 241 -6.66 17.63 5.44
CA THR A 241 -6.76 17.05 6.78
C THR A 241 -6.73 15.54 6.69
N ILE A 242 -5.82 14.89 7.42
CA ILE A 242 -5.72 13.43 7.48
C ILE A 242 -6.38 12.93 8.76
N ILE A 243 -7.40 12.10 8.63
CA ILE A 243 -8.10 11.45 9.75
C ILE A 243 -7.48 10.05 9.93
N LEU A 244 -6.65 9.92 10.96
CA LEU A 244 -5.93 8.69 11.28
C LEU A 244 -6.84 7.74 12.07
N MET A 245 -7.01 6.55 11.54
CA MET A 245 -7.71 5.45 12.19
C MET A 245 -6.71 4.31 12.41
N PRO A 246 -6.50 3.84 13.66
CA PRO A 246 -5.42 2.91 14.00
C PRO A 246 -5.48 1.58 13.24
N ARG A 247 -6.70 1.09 13.00
CA ARG A 247 -7.01 -0.13 12.26
C ARG A 247 -8.39 -0.03 11.63
N PHE A 248 -8.62 -0.78 10.56
CA PHE A 248 -9.96 -0.85 9.94
C PHE A 248 -11.00 -1.37 10.94
N ASN A 249 -12.08 -0.61 11.12
CA ASN A 249 -13.28 -0.97 11.85
C ASN A 249 -14.48 -0.32 11.16
N ILE A 250 -15.38 -1.13 10.64
CA ILE A 250 -16.49 -0.64 9.80
C ILE A 250 -17.42 0.32 10.55
N ALA A 251 -17.78 0.02 11.79
CA ALA A 251 -18.69 0.87 12.58
C ALA A 251 -18.07 2.25 12.86
N GLN A 252 -16.79 2.28 13.26
CA GLN A 252 -16.06 3.53 13.45
C GLN A 252 -15.93 4.32 12.15
N LEU A 253 -15.61 3.63 11.04
CA LEU A 253 -15.48 4.25 9.72
C LEU A 253 -16.77 4.96 9.30
N LEU A 254 -17.91 4.27 9.40
CA LEU A 254 -19.21 4.84 9.06
C LEU A 254 -19.55 6.08 9.90
N GLY A 255 -19.22 6.06 11.18
CA GLY A 255 -19.35 7.23 12.06
C GLY A 255 -18.48 8.40 11.61
N LEU A 256 -17.21 8.14 11.24
CA LEU A 256 -16.26 9.15 10.79
C LEU A 256 -16.65 9.78 9.44
N VAL A 257 -17.29 9.01 8.55
CA VAL A 257 -17.79 9.54 7.25
C VAL A 257 -18.65 10.78 7.47
N THR A 258 -19.52 10.75 8.49
CA THR A 258 -20.41 11.86 8.82
C THR A 258 -19.73 12.90 9.71
N SER A 259 -19.14 12.46 10.83
CA SER A 259 -18.59 13.38 11.86
C SER A 259 -17.40 14.19 11.36
N GLU A 260 -16.51 13.59 10.56
CA GLU A 260 -15.34 14.26 9.99
C GLU A 260 -15.56 14.73 8.54
N LYS A 261 -16.77 14.57 8.00
CA LYS A 261 -17.11 14.97 6.61
C LYS A 261 -16.09 14.47 5.60
N ILE A 262 -15.81 13.17 5.63
CA ILE A 262 -14.81 12.55 4.76
C ILE A 262 -15.13 12.85 3.29
N THR A 263 -14.13 13.30 2.53
CA THR A 263 -14.28 13.66 1.12
C THR A 263 -13.61 12.70 0.17
N THR A 264 -12.57 12.00 0.62
CA THR A 264 -11.88 10.99 -0.18
C THR A 264 -11.41 9.82 0.71
N MET A 265 -11.42 8.63 0.14
CA MET A 265 -11.09 7.41 0.87
C MET A 265 -10.37 6.41 -0.04
N PRO A 266 -9.04 6.57 -0.27
CA PRO A 266 -8.24 5.51 -0.87
C PRO A 266 -8.41 4.20 -0.08
N SER A 267 -8.63 3.09 -0.79
CA SER A 267 -9.18 1.87 -0.20
C SER A 267 -8.55 0.61 -0.81
N VAL A 268 -8.97 -0.52 -0.31
CA VAL A 268 -8.59 -1.85 -0.80
C VAL A 268 -9.83 -2.73 -0.95
N PRO A 269 -9.86 -3.74 -1.85
CA PRO A 269 -11.05 -4.53 -2.13
C PRO A 269 -11.75 -5.13 -0.91
N PRO A 270 -11.07 -5.67 0.12
CA PRO A 270 -11.74 -6.17 1.31
C PRO A 270 -12.53 -5.11 2.08
N ALA A 271 -11.99 -3.90 2.21
CA ALA A 271 -12.70 -2.80 2.87
C ALA A 271 -13.90 -2.32 2.04
N LEU A 272 -13.77 -2.28 0.72
CA LEU A 272 -14.87 -1.96 -0.20
C LEU A 272 -16.00 -2.99 -0.11
N ASN A 273 -15.67 -4.27 0.00
CA ASN A 273 -16.67 -5.31 0.20
C ASN A 273 -17.42 -5.14 1.53
N ALA A 274 -16.71 -4.83 2.62
CA ALA A 274 -17.34 -4.56 3.92
C ALA A 274 -18.25 -3.31 3.87
N LEU A 275 -17.84 -2.26 3.15
CA LEU A 275 -18.65 -1.07 2.94
C LEU A 275 -19.89 -1.33 2.08
N ALA A 276 -19.76 -2.13 1.01
CA ALA A 276 -20.90 -2.53 0.19
C ALA A 276 -21.92 -3.35 1.00
N GLN A 277 -21.45 -4.27 1.84
CA GLN A 277 -22.32 -5.03 2.75
C GLN A 277 -23.03 -4.14 3.76
N ALA A 278 -22.32 -3.15 4.35
CA ALA A 278 -22.93 -2.18 5.24
C ALA A 278 -23.98 -1.31 4.52
N ALA A 279 -23.75 -0.96 3.26
CA ALA A 279 -24.72 -0.21 2.45
C ALA A 279 -25.96 -1.04 2.13
N GLU A 280 -25.82 -2.32 1.80
CA GLU A 280 -26.95 -3.26 1.62
C GLU A 280 -27.78 -3.42 2.89
N ALA A 281 -27.13 -3.42 4.06
CA ALA A 281 -27.80 -3.46 5.37
C ALA A 281 -28.40 -2.10 5.78
N GLY A 282 -28.36 -1.06 4.93
CA GLY A 282 -28.89 0.27 5.25
C GLY A 282 -28.06 1.04 6.30
N GLN A 283 -26.83 0.63 6.57
CA GLN A 283 -25.96 1.23 7.59
C GLN A 283 -25.05 2.32 7.03
N PHE A 284 -24.89 2.40 5.72
CA PHE A 284 -24.07 3.44 5.09
C PHE A 284 -24.81 4.78 5.16
N PRO A 285 -24.14 5.89 5.54
CA PRO A 285 -24.80 7.18 5.67
C PRO A 285 -25.47 7.62 4.35
N PRO A 286 -26.77 7.94 4.35
CA PRO A 286 -27.48 8.33 3.12
C PRO A 286 -27.03 9.69 2.58
N SER A 287 -26.43 10.53 3.45
CA SER A 287 -25.81 11.79 3.08
C SER A 287 -24.35 11.78 3.51
N HIS A 288 -23.45 11.96 2.57
CA HIS A 288 -22.01 11.96 2.78
C HIS A 288 -21.30 12.95 1.85
N SER A 289 -20.06 13.28 2.17
CA SER A 289 -19.21 14.20 1.38
C SER A 289 -18.20 13.47 0.49
N ILE A 290 -18.19 12.13 0.48
CA ILE A 290 -17.21 11.34 -0.29
C ILE A 290 -17.46 11.57 -1.77
N ARG A 291 -16.44 12.06 -2.47
CA ARG A 291 -16.49 12.36 -3.91
C ARG A 291 -16.04 11.19 -4.77
N TRP A 292 -15.12 10.36 -4.27
CA TRP A 292 -14.57 9.21 -4.97
C TRP A 292 -13.79 8.29 -4.04
N VAL A 293 -13.60 7.06 -4.51
CA VAL A 293 -12.71 6.05 -3.91
C VAL A 293 -11.72 5.57 -4.96
N LYS A 294 -10.43 5.44 -4.58
CA LYS A 294 -9.43 4.74 -5.38
C LYS A 294 -9.06 3.42 -4.71
N SER A 295 -9.26 2.34 -5.45
CA SER A 295 -8.87 0.99 -5.03
C SER A 295 -7.46 0.66 -5.47
N GLY A 296 -6.66 0.08 -4.59
CA GLY A 296 -5.30 -0.32 -4.90
C GLY A 296 -4.84 -1.54 -4.11
N ALA A 297 -3.58 -1.88 -4.25
CA ALA A 297 -2.87 -2.98 -3.58
C ALA A 297 -3.30 -4.40 -3.99
N ALA A 298 -4.51 -4.62 -4.48
CA ALA A 298 -5.01 -5.89 -4.98
C ALA A 298 -5.99 -5.66 -6.14
N PRO A 299 -6.19 -6.63 -7.04
CA PRO A 299 -7.18 -6.54 -8.11
C PRO A 299 -8.58 -6.28 -7.55
N LEU A 300 -9.31 -5.36 -8.16
CA LEU A 300 -10.70 -5.06 -7.84
C LEU A 300 -11.60 -5.82 -8.80
N ALA A 301 -12.43 -6.73 -8.27
CA ALA A 301 -13.43 -7.42 -9.08
C ALA A 301 -14.43 -6.40 -9.65
N PRO A 302 -14.72 -6.43 -10.97
CA PRO A 302 -15.63 -5.49 -11.61
C PRO A 302 -17.03 -5.47 -10.96
N GLU A 303 -17.51 -6.63 -10.54
CA GLU A 303 -18.80 -6.75 -9.85
C GLU A 303 -18.83 -6.01 -8.52
N LEU A 304 -17.75 -6.09 -7.73
CA LEU A 304 -17.65 -5.33 -6.48
C LEU A 304 -17.66 -3.83 -6.74
N ALA A 305 -16.96 -3.36 -7.79
CA ALA A 305 -16.95 -1.95 -8.16
C ALA A 305 -18.36 -1.46 -8.55
N ARG A 306 -19.06 -2.20 -9.42
CA ARG A 306 -20.43 -1.88 -9.84
C ARG A 306 -21.40 -1.87 -8.66
N ARG A 307 -21.37 -2.93 -7.83
CA ARG A 307 -22.21 -3.07 -6.64
C ARG A 307 -21.99 -1.92 -5.65
N PHE A 308 -20.75 -1.61 -5.32
CA PHE A 308 -20.43 -0.51 -4.40
C PHE A 308 -20.95 0.83 -4.94
N THR A 309 -20.68 1.15 -6.21
CA THR A 309 -21.15 2.40 -6.82
C THR A 309 -22.67 2.47 -6.88
N ALA A 310 -23.36 1.38 -7.22
CA ALA A 310 -24.82 1.33 -7.25
C ALA A 310 -25.46 1.58 -5.86
N LEU A 311 -24.84 1.04 -4.79
CA LEU A 311 -25.35 1.16 -3.43
C LEU A 311 -25.04 2.50 -2.76
N THR A 312 -23.89 3.10 -3.08
CA THR A 312 -23.41 4.31 -2.39
C THR A 312 -23.45 5.58 -3.23
N GLY A 313 -23.57 5.46 -4.56
CA GLY A 313 -23.43 6.57 -5.50
C GLY A 313 -21.99 7.07 -5.66
N ILE A 314 -20.99 6.42 -5.02
CA ILE A 314 -19.60 6.85 -5.03
C ILE A 314 -18.86 6.19 -6.20
N PRO A 315 -18.25 6.95 -7.11
CA PRO A 315 -17.45 6.37 -8.19
C PRO A 315 -16.15 5.76 -7.65
N ILE A 316 -15.78 4.61 -8.21
CA ILE A 316 -14.54 3.89 -7.92
C ILE A 316 -13.66 3.86 -9.16
N CYS A 317 -12.36 4.15 -9.02
CA CYS A 317 -11.34 3.80 -10.00
C CYS A 317 -10.21 3.02 -9.34
N GLN A 318 -9.37 2.39 -10.15
CA GLN A 318 -8.21 1.66 -9.65
C GLN A 318 -6.93 2.50 -9.74
N GLY A 319 -5.98 2.18 -8.87
CA GLY A 319 -4.59 2.58 -8.97
C GLY A 319 -3.70 1.36 -8.87
N TYR A 320 -2.58 1.36 -9.57
CA TYR A 320 -1.61 0.28 -9.56
C TYR A 320 -0.23 0.81 -9.17
N GLY A 321 0.50 -0.05 -8.47
CA GLY A 321 1.85 0.26 -8.04
C GLY A 321 2.43 -0.78 -7.10
N MET A 322 3.65 -0.52 -6.68
CA MET A 322 4.45 -1.39 -5.84
C MET A 322 5.38 -0.58 -4.95
N THR A 323 5.90 -1.20 -3.90
CA THR A 323 6.81 -0.51 -2.96
C THR A 323 8.01 0.08 -3.70
N GLU A 324 8.52 -0.65 -4.67
CA GLU A 324 9.66 -0.32 -5.52
C GLU A 324 9.44 0.90 -6.42
N ALA A 325 8.19 1.38 -6.54
CA ALA A 325 7.81 2.56 -7.34
C ALA A 325 7.23 3.71 -6.49
N SER A 326 7.37 3.74 -5.19
CA SER A 326 7.07 4.84 -4.25
C SER A 326 5.60 5.28 -4.00
N PRO A 327 4.50 4.59 -4.22
CA PRO A 327 4.33 3.33 -4.90
C PRO A 327 3.67 3.42 -6.29
N VAL A 328 3.04 4.56 -6.66
CA VAL A 328 2.05 4.61 -7.75
C VAL A 328 2.71 4.75 -9.12
N THR A 329 2.27 3.91 -10.06
CA THR A 329 2.70 4.01 -11.46
C THR A 329 1.55 4.29 -12.41
N HIS A 330 0.35 3.76 -12.12
CA HIS A 330 -0.85 3.95 -12.94
C HIS A 330 -2.04 4.38 -12.08
N VAL A 331 -2.92 5.19 -12.65
CA VAL A 331 -4.14 5.68 -12.00
C VAL A 331 -5.27 5.78 -13.02
N GLY A 332 -6.43 5.19 -12.67
CA GLY A 332 -7.67 5.35 -13.42
C GLY A 332 -8.31 6.71 -13.21
N TYR A 333 -9.13 7.10 -14.17
CA TYR A 333 -9.84 8.38 -14.21
C TYR A 333 -11.23 8.30 -13.60
N LEU A 334 -11.72 9.45 -13.17
CA LEU A 334 -13.07 9.63 -12.62
C LEU A 334 -13.97 10.46 -13.55
N GLU A 335 -13.38 11.08 -14.56
CA GLU A 335 -14.08 11.82 -15.61
C GLU A 335 -14.93 10.83 -16.44
N PRO A 336 -16.23 11.11 -16.69
CA PRO A 336 -17.14 10.14 -17.34
C PRO A 336 -16.63 9.60 -18.68
N GLU A 337 -15.94 10.42 -19.48
CA GLU A 337 -15.43 10.06 -20.81
C GLU A 337 -14.25 9.09 -20.74
N LEU A 338 -13.52 9.10 -19.62
CA LEU A 338 -12.34 8.28 -19.35
C LEU A 338 -12.57 7.22 -18.28
N TYR A 339 -13.79 7.16 -17.74
CA TYR A 339 -14.11 6.25 -16.65
C TYR A 339 -14.08 4.79 -17.11
N CYS A 340 -13.16 4.02 -16.56
CA CYS A 340 -12.98 2.59 -16.84
C CYS A 340 -12.55 1.87 -15.55
N PRO A 341 -13.51 1.47 -14.71
CA PRO A 341 -13.21 0.89 -13.38
C PRO A 341 -12.51 -0.47 -13.44
N GLU A 342 -12.54 -1.17 -14.56
CA GLU A 342 -11.82 -2.44 -14.79
C GLU A 342 -10.32 -2.21 -15.06
N SER A 343 -9.93 -1.02 -15.53
CA SER A 343 -8.55 -0.67 -15.84
C SER A 343 -7.82 -0.13 -14.61
N ILE A 344 -6.51 -0.36 -14.55
CA ILE A 344 -5.62 0.35 -13.63
C ILE A 344 -5.30 1.79 -14.11
N GLY A 345 -5.83 2.18 -15.28
CA GLY A 345 -5.66 3.50 -15.88
C GLY A 345 -4.41 3.62 -16.75
N GLU A 346 -3.94 4.85 -16.86
CA GLU A 346 -2.74 5.23 -17.61
C GLU A 346 -1.53 5.42 -16.68
N PRO A 347 -0.30 5.37 -17.23
CA PRO A 347 0.90 5.73 -16.49
C PRO A 347 0.85 7.17 -15.97
N LEU A 348 1.36 7.39 -14.77
CA LEU A 348 1.58 8.73 -14.23
C LEU A 348 2.61 9.50 -15.05
N ALA A 349 2.56 10.83 -14.97
CA ALA A 349 3.50 11.71 -15.67
C ALA A 349 4.96 11.27 -15.43
N GLN A 350 5.79 11.30 -16.48
CA GLN A 350 7.19 10.86 -16.47
C GLN A 350 7.39 9.36 -16.16
N THR A 351 6.36 8.55 -16.23
CA THR A 351 6.48 7.08 -16.15
C THR A 351 6.41 6.50 -17.54
N GLU A 352 7.51 5.91 -17.99
CA GLU A 352 7.56 5.19 -19.26
C GLU A 352 7.24 3.72 -19.03
N CYS A 353 6.46 3.13 -19.93
CA CYS A 353 6.02 1.74 -19.84
C CYS A 353 6.26 1.02 -21.16
N ARG A 354 6.67 -0.25 -21.05
CA ARG A 354 6.69 -1.22 -22.17
C ARG A 354 6.01 -2.49 -21.71
N ILE A 355 5.43 -3.21 -22.66
CA ILE A 355 4.86 -4.55 -22.43
C ILE A 355 5.65 -5.51 -23.30
N LEU A 356 6.36 -6.45 -22.70
CA LEU A 356 7.34 -7.30 -23.37
C LEU A 356 6.91 -8.78 -23.33
N ASP A 357 7.16 -9.49 -24.44
CA ASP A 357 7.01 -10.94 -24.53
C ASP A 357 8.16 -11.69 -23.83
N GLU A 358 8.18 -13.03 -23.91
CA GLU A 358 9.23 -13.86 -23.32
C GLU A 358 10.60 -13.69 -23.98
N MET A 359 10.67 -13.06 -25.16
CA MET A 359 11.89 -12.76 -25.91
C MET A 359 12.31 -11.30 -25.80
N ASP A 360 11.72 -10.55 -24.86
CA ASP A 360 11.96 -9.13 -24.59
C ASP A 360 11.55 -8.20 -25.77
N ASN A 361 10.67 -8.65 -26.69
CA ASN A 361 10.09 -7.79 -27.72
C ASN A 361 8.81 -7.10 -27.21
N GLU A 362 8.60 -5.87 -27.65
CA GLU A 362 7.38 -5.12 -27.33
C GLU A 362 6.16 -5.72 -28.06
N VAL A 363 5.08 -6.02 -27.29
CA VAL A 363 3.84 -6.58 -27.85
C VAL A 363 2.88 -5.49 -28.32
N PRO A 364 2.05 -5.76 -29.36
CA PRO A 364 1.05 -4.81 -29.84
C PRO A 364 -0.07 -4.62 -28.80
N PRO A 365 -0.88 -3.54 -28.93
CA PRO A 365 -2.08 -3.35 -28.12
C PRO A 365 -3.01 -4.56 -28.17
N GLY A 366 -3.57 -4.94 -27.02
CA GLY A 366 -4.44 -6.12 -26.85
C GLY A 366 -3.71 -7.38 -26.40
N GLU A 367 -2.45 -7.56 -26.74
CA GLU A 367 -1.66 -8.73 -26.38
C GLU A 367 -1.08 -8.60 -24.96
N PRO A 368 -1.05 -9.69 -24.18
CA PRO A 368 -0.47 -9.70 -22.85
C PRO A 368 1.07 -9.84 -22.89
N GLY A 369 1.74 -9.16 -21.96
CA GLY A 369 3.18 -9.28 -21.76
C GLY A 369 3.60 -8.77 -20.39
N GLU A 370 4.88 -8.90 -20.04
CA GLU A 370 5.41 -8.38 -18.80
C GLU A 370 5.52 -6.85 -18.83
N LEU A 371 4.97 -6.20 -17.80
CA LEU A 371 5.08 -4.74 -17.65
C LEU A 371 6.48 -4.36 -17.17
N VAL A 372 7.15 -3.54 -17.97
CA VAL A 372 8.48 -2.99 -17.67
C VAL A 372 8.38 -1.47 -17.65
N MET A 373 8.92 -0.84 -16.62
CA MET A 373 8.71 0.58 -16.36
C MET A 373 10.00 1.31 -15.99
N ARG A 374 10.05 2.61 -16.29
CA ARG A 374 11.04 3.51 -15.71
C ARG A 374 10.44 4.88 -15.41
N GLY A 375 11.02 5.58 -14.42
CA GLY A 375 10.57 6.92 -14.03
C GLY A 375 11.28 7.37 -12.75
N PRO A 376 11.04 8.63 -12.34
CA PRO A 376 11.72 9.22 -11.19
C PRO A 376 11.33 8.59 -9.85
N GLN A 377 10.21 7.87 -9.79
CA GLN A 377 9.66 7.27 -8.58
C GLN A 377 10.25 5.89 -8.25
N PHE A 378 11.07 5.30 -9.14
CA PHE A 378 11.59 3.95 -8.91
C PHE A 378 12.77 3.95 -7.93
N MET A 379 12.82 2.90 -7.10
CA MET A 379 13.80 2.66 -6.04
C MET A 379 15.25 2.71 -6.53
N LEU A 380 16.18 2.95 -5.60
CA LEU A 380 17.62 2.80 -5.86
C LEU A 380 18.06 1.31 -5.89
N GLY A 381 17.28 0.43 -5.28
CA GLY A 381 17.55 -1.00 -5.19
C GLY A 381 17.06 -1.59 -3.87
N TYR A 382 17.38 -2.86 -3.63
CA TYR A 382 17.10 -3.54 -2.36
C TYR A 382 18.31 -3.44 -1.42
N TRP A 383 18.03 -3.09 -0.18
CA TRP A 383 19.04 -2.94 0.88
C TRP A 383 19.78 -4.26 1.14
N LYS A 384 21.13 -4.24 1.01
CA LYS A 384 22.00 -5.41 1.16
C LYS A 384 21.73 -6.58 0.18
N GLU A 385 20.97 -6.34 -0.90
CA GLU A 385 20.53 -7.38 -1.83
C GLU A 385 20.87 -7.00 -3.30
N PRO A 386 22.17 -6.88 -3.67
CA PRO A 386 22.56 -6.44 -5.01
C PRO A 386 22.10 -7.40 -6.11
N GLN A 387 22.10 -8.71 -5.84
CA GLN A 387 21.63 -9.70 -6.83
C GLN A 387 20.12 -9.60 -7.07
N ALA A 388 19.32 -9.41 -6.00
CA ALA A 388 17.90 -9.20 -6.13
C ALA A 388 17.58 -7.88 -6.85
N THR A 389 18.40 -6.84 -6.64
CA THR A 389 18.30 -5.57 -7.34
C THR A 389 18.56 -5.76 -8.84
N ALA A 390 19.67 -6.39 -9.22
CA ALA A 390 20.00 -6.64 -10.62
C ALA A 390 18.98 -7.53 -11.35
N ALA A 391 18.26 -8.38 -10.61
CA ALA A 391 17.21 -9.20 -11.19
C ALA A 391 15.99 -8.41 -11.67
N VAL A 392 15.71 -7.24 -11.06
CA VAL A 392 14.52 -6.43 -11.36
C VAL A 392 14.82 -5.04 -11.92
N LEU A 393 16.04 -4.52 -11.75
CA LEU A 393 16.51 -3.27 -12.34
C LEU A 393 17.55 -3.59 -13.40
N ARG A 394 17.18 -3.45 -14.69
CA ARG A 394 18.04 -3.75 -15.84
C ARG A 394 18.04 -2.55 -16.78
N ASP A 395 19.20 -2.01 -17.07
CA ASP A 395 19.38 -0.87 -18.00
C ASP A 395 18.46 0.32 -17.73
N GLY A 396 18.22 0.61 -16.43
CA GLY A 396 17.34 1.69 -15.99
C GLY A 396 15.84 1.38 -16.05
N TRP A 397 15.46 0.14 -16.40
CA TRP A 397 14.09 -0.33 -16.40
C TRP A 397 13.81 -1.26 -15.21
N TYR A 398 12.64 -1.06 -14.59
CA TYR A 398 12.12 -1.93 -13.54
C TYR A 398 11.21 -3.01 -14.16
N TRP A 399 11.53 -4.26 -13.94
CA TRP A 399 10.78 -5.45 -14.35
C TRP A 399 9.81 -5.85 -13.25
N SER A 400 8.52 -5.61 -13.49
CA SER A 400 7.50 -5.74 -12.45
C SER A 400 7.18 -7.18 -12.06
N GLY A 401 7.36 -8.12 -12.97
CA GLY A 401 6.87 -9.48 -12.84
C GLY A 401 5.35 -9.59 -12.97
N ASP A 402 4.65 -8.53 -13.34
CA ASP A 402 3.20 -8.51 -13.55
C ASP A 402 2.92 -8.57 -15.06
N ILE A 403 2.02 -9.47 -15.46
CA ILE A 403 1.53 -9.58 -16.83
C ILE A 403 0.36 -8.62 -17.00
N VAL A 404 0.48 -7.75 -17.99
CA VAL A 404 -0.55 -6.75 -18.32
C VAL A 404 -0.87 -6.78 -19.81
N ARG A 405 -1.99 -6.20 -20.18
CA ARG A 405 -2.29 -5.81 -21.55
C ARG A 405 -2.67 -4.33 -21.60
N ARG A 406 -2.48 -3.70 -22.74
CA ARG A 406 -2.87 -2.31 -23.02
C ARG A 406 -3.89 -2.30 -24.15
N ASP A 407 -4.96 -1.53 -24.03
CA ASP A 407 -5.91 -1.34 -25.12
C ASP A 407 -5.47 -0.21 -26.07
N GLU A 408 -6.23 0.02 -27.15
CA GLU A 408 -5.95 1.06 -28.15
C GLU A 408 -6.09 2.50 -27.61
N ARG A 409 -6.70 2.67 -26.42
CA ARG A 409 -6.84 3.96 -25.73
C ARG A 409 -5.75 4.20 -24.71
N ASP A 410 -4.72 3.35 -24.66
CA ASP A 410 -3.63 3.36 -23.67
C ASP A 410 -4.06 3.07 -22.21
N PHE A 411 -5.20 2.40 -22.02
CA PHE A 411 -5.58 1.88 -20.71
C PHE A 411 -4.93 0.52 -20.45
N TYR A 412 -4.38 0.36 -19.24
CA TYR A 412 -3.68 -0.84 -18.81
C TYR A 412 -4.60 -1.73 -17.97
N TYR A 413 -4.46 -3.04 -18.15
CA TYR A 413 -5.23 -4.06 -17.43
C TYR A 413 -4.26 -5.11 -16.88
N VAL A 414 -4.27 -5.34 -15.57
CA VAL A 414 -3.49 -6.41 -14.97
C VAL A 414 -4.17 -7.74 -15.27
N VAL A 415 -3.43 -8.65 -15.90
CA VAL A 415 -3.88 -10.02 -16.18
C VAL A 415 -3.60 -10.91 -14.98
N ASP A 416 -2.33 -11.00 -14.57
CA ASP A 416 -1.89 -11.66 -13.33
C ASP A 416 -0.38 -11.44 -13.09
N ARG A 417 0.18 -12.09 -12.07
CA ARG A 417 1.61 -12.14 -11.85
C ARG A 417 2.25 -13.28 -12.63
N ARG A 418 3.38 -13.01 -13.29
CA ARG A 418 4.14 -14.02 -14.05
C ARG A 418 4.40 -15.29 -13.23
N LYS A 419 4.73 -15.15 -11.93
CA LYS A 419 4.99 -16.27 -11.01
C LYS A 419 3.75 -16.98 -10.49
N GLU A 420 2.58 -16.37 -10.62
CA GLU A 420 1.29 -16.92 -10.18
C GLU A 420 0.54 -17.57 -11.34
N MET A 421 0.93 -17.29 -12.58
CA MET A 421 0.36 -17.92 -13.78
C MET A 421 0.48 -19.43 -13.69
N ILE A 422 -0.64 -20.12 -13.80
CA ILE A 422 -0.74 -21.58 -13.77
C ILE A 422 -0.47 -22.11 -15.18
N LYS A 423 0.41 -23.08 -15.33
CA LYS A 423 0.79 -23.65 -16.63
C LYS A 423 0.07 -24.98 -16.86
N TYR A 424 -1.19 -24.94 -17.28
CA TYR A 424 -1.98 -26.13 -17.60
C TYR A 424 -1.64 -26.64 -19.01
N LYS A 425 -0.96 -27.78 -19.13
CA LYS A 425 -0.50 -28.37 -20.43
C LYS A 425 0.20 -27.33 -21.32
N GLY A 426 0.97 -26.43 -20.73
CA GLY A 426 1.65 -25.35 -21.44
C GLY A 426 0.80 -24.09 -21.68
N PHE A 427 -0.51 -24.12 -21.48
CA PHE A 427 -1.38 -22.97 -21.60
C PHE A 427 -1.36 -22.13 -20.30
N PRO A 428 -1.17 -20.80 -20.40
CA PRO A 428 -1.18 -19.93 -19.22
C PRO A 428 -2.62 -19.73 -18.73
N VAL A 429 -2.84 -19.92 -17.44
CA VAL A 429 -4.10 -19.64 -16.74
C VAL A 429 -3.83 -18.59 -15.68
N ALA A 430 -4.49 -17.45 -15.78
CA ALA A 430 -4.43 -16.39 -14.79
C ALA A 430 -5.35 -16.72 -13.60
N PRO A 431 -4.85 -16.94 -12.37
CA PRO A 431 -5.71 -17.12 -11.20
C PRO A 431 -6.76 -16.04 -11.04
N ALA A 432 -6.40 -14.77 -11.28
CA ALA A 432 -7.31 -13.64 -11.13
C ALA A 432 -8.52 -13.70 -12.07
N GLU A 433 -8.39 -14.27 -13.28
CA GLU A 433 -9.50 -14.45 -14.22
C GLU A 433 -10.52 -15.48 -13.69
N VAL A 434 -10.02 -16.58 -13.13
CA VAL A 434 -10.87 -17.63 -12.52
C VAL A 434 -11.54 -17.09 -11.25
N GLU A 435 -10.80 -16.36 -10.43
CA GLU A 435 -11.32 -15.68 -9.21
C GLU A 435 -12.45 -14.70 -9.56
N ALA A 436 -12.27 -13.90 -10.62
CA ALA A 436 -13.28 -12.93 -11.05
C ALA A 436 -14.60 -13.62 -11.41
N VAL A 437 -14.54 -14.73 -12.14
CA VAL A 437 -15.74 -15.51 -12.51
C VAL A 437 -16.39 -16.17 -11.29
N LEU A 438 -15.59 -16.74 -10.37
CA LEU A 438 -16.13 -17.34 -9.14
C LEU A 438 -16.86 -16.32 -8.27
N LEU A 439 -16.39 -15.09 -8.20
CA LEU A 439 -17.00 -14.00 -7.43
C LEU A 439 -18.36 -13.53 -8.01
N GLU A 440 -18.67 -13.84 -9.26
CA GLU A 440 -20.00 -13.59 -9.86
C GLU A 440 -21.08 -14.56 -9.36
N HIS A 441 -20.67 -15.70 -8.80
CA HIS A 441 -21.64 -16.70 -8.32
C HIS A 441 -22.28 -16.27 -7.00
N ALA A 442 -23.61 -16.43 -6.90
CA ALA A 442 -24.39 -15.98 -5.74
C ALA A 442 -23.92 -16.57 -4.40
N ALA A 443 -23.37 -17.78 -4.40
CA ALA A 443 -22.89 -18.46 -3.20
C ALA A 443 -21.51 -17.97 -2.74
N VAL A 444 -20.71 -17.33 -3.61
CA VAL A 444 -19.30 -16.99 -3.31
C VAL A 444 -19.20 -15.60 -2.70
N ARG A 445 -18.60 -15.51 -1.52
CA ARG A 445 -18.28 -14.25 -0.83
C ARG A 445 -16.86 -13.79 -1.11
N ASP A 446 -15.91 -14.73 -1.15
CA ASP A 446 -14.48 -14.49 -1.39
C ASP A 446 -13.85 -15.74 -2.00
N CYS A 447 -12.75 -15.61 -2.73
CA CYS A 447 -12.05 -16.74 -3.29
C CYS A 447 -10.56 -16.45 -3.53
N GLY A 448 -9.81 -17.53 -3.76
CA GLY A 448 -8.42 -17.51 -4.19
C GLY A 448 -8.10 -18.75 -5.00
N VAL A 449 -7.35 -18.59 -6.09
CA VAL A 449 -6.97 -19.69 -6.99
C VAL A 449 -5.46 -19.85 -6.99
N VAL A 450 -5.00 -21.10 -6.94
CA VAL A 450 -3.56 -21.44 -6.94
C VAL A 450 -3.28 -22.62 -7.86
N ALA A 451 -2.02 -22.72 -8.29
CA ALA A 451 -1.52 -23.90 -8.97
C ALA A 451 -1.35 -25.07 -8.00
N ARG A 452 -1.69 -26.27 -8.46
CA ARG A 452 -1.26 -27.54 -7.88
C ARG A 452 -0.54 -28.35 -8.96
N ALA A 453 0.61 -28.95 -8.59
CA ALA A 453 1.32 -29.85 -9.49
C ALA A 453 0.43 -31.05 -9.88
N ASP A 454 0.48 -31.42 -11.16
CA ASP A 454 -0.26 -32.54 -11.73
C ASP A 454 0.61 -33.31 -12.72
N SER A 455 0.58 -34.63 -12.64
CA SER A 455 1.46 -35.51 -13.42
C SER A 455 1.19 -35.47 -14.93
N GLU A 456 -0.03 -35.16 -15.36
CA GLU A 456 -0.41 -35.12 -16.78
C GLU A 456 -0.44 -33.70 -17.35
N ALA A 457 -0.90 -32.76 -16.52
CA ALA A 457 -1.10 -31.38 -16.96
C ALA A 457 0.07 -30.45 -16.61
N GLY A 458 1.06 -30.90 -15.83
CA GLY A 458 2.10 -30.07 -15.23
C GLY A 458 1.55 -29.34 -14.02
N GLU A 459 0.59 -28.44 -14.24
CA GLU A 459 -0.13 -27.75 -13.18
C GLU A 459 -1.63 -27.71 -13.47
N ILE A 460 -2.45 -27.72 -12.41
CA ILE A 460 -3.90 -27.55 -12.49
C ILE A 460 -4.35 -26.39 -11.60
N PRO A 461 -5.40 -25.64 -12.02
CA PRO A 461 -6.03 -24.63 -11.17
C PRO A 461 -6.84 -25.29 -10.05
N VAL A 462 -6.62 -24.87 -8.81
CA VAL A 462 -7.37 -25.24 -7.62
C VAL A 462 -7.94 -23.98 -6.99
N ALA A 463 -9.25 -23.96 -6.76
CA ALA A 463 -9.93 -22.83 -6.16
C ALA A 463 -10.23 -23.06 -4.69
N PHE A 464 -10.08 -22.02 -3.89
CA PHE A 464 -10.57 -21.93 -2.52
C PHE A 464 -11.68 -20.88 -2.48
N VAL A 465 -12.81 -21.20 -1.90
CA VAL A 465 -13.97 -20.31 -1.83
C VAL A 465 -14.45 -20.12 -0.40
N VAL A 466 -14.90 -18.93 -0.09
CA VAL A 466 -15.63 -18.60 1.13
C VAL A 466 -17.08 -18.37 0.76
N LEU A 467 -17.97 -19.13 1.36
CA LEU A 467 -19.40 -19.04 1.05
C LEU A 467 -20.06 -17.86 1.80
N ARG A 468 -21.16 -17.38 1.24
CA ARG A 468 -22.09 -16.48 1.94
C ARG A 468 -22.89 -17.30 2.96
N GLU A 469 -23.35 -16.67 4.03
CA GLU A 469 -24.04 -17.31 5.17
C GLU A 469 -25.29 -18.12 4.77
N SER A 470 -25.93 -17.76 3.66
CA SER A 470 -27.10 -18.48 3.14
C SER A 470 -26.78 -19.79 2.42
N PHE A 471 -25.51 -20.15 2.26
CA PHE A 471 -25.07 -21.34 1.54
C PHE A 471 -24.22 -22.23 2.46
N ALA A 472 -24.44 -23.54 2.34
CA ALA A 472 -23.67 -24.57 3.06
C ALA A 472 -22.74 -25.34 2.12
N PRO A 473 -21.55 -25.76 2.60
CA PRO A 473 -20.66 -26.63 1.83
C PRO A 473 -21.35 -27.95 1.43
N SER A 474 -21.26 -28.31 0.16
CA SER A 474 -21.73 -29.62 -0.33
C SER A 474 -21.04 -29.97 -1.65
N ALA A 475 -20.90 -31.25 -1.94
CA ALA A 475 -20.36 -31.73 -3.21
C ALA A 475 -21.21 -31.28 -4.43
N ASN A 476 -22.49 -31.00 -4.23
CA ASN A 476 -23.35 -30.45 -5.28
C ASN A 476 -22.98 -28.98 -5.57
N LEU A 477 -22.75 -28.18 -4.53
CA LEU A 477 -22.33 -26.78 -4.69
C LEU A 477 -20.94 -26.69 -5.33
N GLU A 478 -20.00 -27.55 -4.94
CA GLU A 478 -18.67 -27.57 -5.57
C GLU A 478 -18.77 -27.88 -7.07
N ARG A 479 -19.62 -28.82 -7.45
CA ARG A 479 -19.89 -29.14 -8.86
C ARG A 479 -20.57 -27.98 -9.58
N GLU A 480 -21.57 -27.36 -8.96
CA GLU A 480 -22.25 -26.17 -9.49
C GLU A 480 -21.27 -25.03 -9.77
N LEU A 481 -20.33 -24.76 -8.86
CA LEU A 481 -19.29 -23.75 -9.04
C LEU A 481 -18.34 -24.11 -10.20
N CYS A 482 -17.94 -25.37 -10.32
CA CYS A 482 -17.15 -25.83 -11.46
C CYS A 482 -17.90 -25.64 -12.79
N ASP A 483 -19.17 -26.03 -12.84
CA ASP A 483 -20.02 -25.90 -14.03
C ASP A 483 -20.26 -24.41 -14.37
N PHE A 484 -20.43 -23.57 -13.36
CA PHE A 484 -20.56 -22.11 -13.54
C PHE A 484 -19.34 -21.49 -14.21
N VAL A 485 -18.14 -21.89 -13.78
CA VAL A 485 -16.90 -21.45 -14.43
C VAL A 485 -16.76 -22.06 -15.82
N ALA A 486 -17.14 -23.33 -16.00
CA ALA A 486 -17.07 -24.03 -17.27
C ALA A 486 -17.92 -23.40 -18.37
N GLN A 487 -19.06 -22.78 -18.01
CA GLN A 487 -19.91 -22.05 -18.94
C GLN A 487 -19.32 -20.70 -19.40
N ARG A 488 -18.32 -20.17 -18.70
CA ARG A 488 -17.76 -18.81 -18.90
C ARG A 488 -16.32 -18.81 -19.35
N LEU A 489 -15.54 -19.82 -18.98
CA LEU A 489 -14.13 -19.95 -19.32
C LEU A 489 -13.82 -21.22 -20.09
N THR A 490 -12.80 -21.14 -20.92
CA THR A 490 -12.29 -22.29 -21.70
C THR A 490 -11.84 -23.42 -20.78
N HIS A 491 -11.90 -24.66 -21.29
CA HIS A 491 -11.67 -25.87 -20.50
C HIS A 491 -10.36 -25.88 -19.68
N TYR A 492 -9.27 -25.36 -20.21
CA TYR A 492 -7.98 -25.36 -19.51
C TYR A 492 -7.92 -24.35 -18.35
N LYS A 493 -8.80 -23.36 -18.32
CA LYS A 493 -8.91 -22.36 -17.23
C LYS A 493 -9.81 -22.80 -16.07
N GLN A 494 -10.55 -23.88 -16.23
CA GLN A 494 -11.51 -24.33 -15.22
C GLN A 494 -10.81 -24.93 -14.00
N PRO A 495 -11.25 -24.60 -12.77
CA PRO A 495 -10.70 -25.21 -11.57
C PRO A 495 -11.00 -26.72 -11.58
N ARG A 496 -9.98 -27.51 -11.23
CA ARG A 496 -10.10 -28.96 -11.15
C ARG A 496 -10.54 -29.42 -9.78
N GLN A 497 -10.41 -28.56 -8.80
CA GLN A 497 -10.88 -28.78 -7.43
C GLN A 497 -11.34 -27.46 -6.84
N ILE A 498 -12.34 -27.54 -5.97
CA ILE A 498 -12.82 -26.43 -5.17
C ILE A 498 -12.81 -26.85 -3.70
N HIS A 499 -12.24 -26.02 -2.85
CA HIS A 499 -12.23 -26.22 -1.40
C HIS A 499 -12.95 -25.04 -0.72
N VAL A 500 -13.79 -25.34 0.25
CA VAL A 500 -14.48 -24.32 1.04
C VAL A 500 -13.64 -23.98 2.27
N LEU A 501 -13.42 -22.68 2.51
CA LEU A 501 -12.72 -22.16 3.68
C LEU A 501 -13.61 -21.16 4.44
N GLU A 502 -13.30 -20.94 5.70
CA GLU A 502 -13.93 -19.86 6.50
C GLU A 502 -13.47 -18.46 6.08
N ALA A 503 -12.20 -18.34 5.68
CA ALA A 503 -11.60 -17.10 5.20
C ALA A 503 -10.44 -17.36 4.23
N ILE A 504 -10.27 -16.49 3.23
CA ILE A 504 -9.08 -16.48 2.38
C ILE A 504 -7.94 -15.76 3.14
N PRO A 505 -6.75 -16.38 3.29
CA PRO A 505 -5.63 -15.75 3.95
C PRO A 505 -5.15 -14.53 3.14
N ARG A 506 -5.10 -13.36 3.80
CA ARG A 506 -4.70 -12.10 3.18
C ARG A 506 -3.66 -11.35 4.00
N SER A 507 -2.82 -10.58 3.32
CA SER A 507 -1.94 -9.62 3.97
C SER A 507 -2.74 -8.43 4.53
N ALA A 508 -2.10 -7.61 5.37
CA ALA A 508 -2.72 -6.38 5.88
C ALA A 508 -3.11 -5.38 4.79
N SER A 509 -2.48 -5.44 3.62
CA SER A 509 -2.85 -4.66 2.43
C SER A 509 -3.94 -5.32 1.57
N GLY A 510 -4.53 -6.45 2.02
CA GLY A 510 -5.60 -7.14 1.33
C GLY A 510 -5.17 -8.13 0.23
N LYS A 511 -3.87 -8.31 -0.02
CA LYS A 511 -3.36 -9.28 -1.02
C LYS A 511 -3.60 -10.71 -0.54
N ILE A 512 -4.06 -11.59 -1.44
CA ILE A 512 -4.17 -13.03 -1.18
C ILE A 512 -2.77 -13.61 -0.90
N LEU A 513 -2.64 -14.31 0.21
CA LEU A 513 -1.42 -15.04 0.58
C LEU A 513 -1.43 -16.43 -0.08
N ARG A 514 -1.26 -16.46 -1.42
CA ARG A 514 -1.32 -17.71 -2.22
C ARG A 514 -0.37 -18.79 -1.72
N ARG A 515 0.75 -18.41 -1.10
CA ARG A 515 1.67 -19.36 -0.47
C ARG A 515 0.99 -20.21 0.62
N GLU A 516 0.10 -19.60 1.41
CA GLU A 516 -0.62 -20.33 2.46
C GLU A 516 -1.69 -21.24 1.85
N LEU A 517 -2.36 -20.81 0.77
CA LEU A 517 -3.30 -21.67 0.03
C LEU A 517 -2.58 -22.86 -0.62
N ARG A 518 -1.38 -22.66 -1.20
CA ARG A 518 -0.59 -23.76 -1.78
C ARG A 518 -0.20 -24.80 -0.74
N LYS A 519 0.12 -24.42 0.50
CA LYS A 519 0.40 -25.38 1.58
C LYS A 519 -0.80 -26.25 1.89
N ALA A 520 -2.00 -25.69 1.89
CA ALA A 520 -3.23 -26.45 2.13
C ALA A 520 -3.49 -27.49 1.03
N VAL A 521 -3.09 -27.22 -0.22
CA VAL A 521 -3.22 -28.18 -1.35
C VAL A 521 -2.16 -29.28 -1.31
N ALA A 522 -0.96 -28.99 -0.81
CA ALA A 522 0.15 -29.96 -0.77
C ALA A 522 -0.04 -31.04 0.30
N HIS A 523 -0.96 -30.87 1.25
CA HIS A 523 -1.22 -31.80 2.36
C HIS A 523 -2.48 -32.64 2.15
N ASN A 524 -3.23 -32.42 1.05
CA ASN A 524 -4.38 -33.21 0.61
C ASN A 524 -4.05 -33.93 -0.71
#